data_7a0c467deb138d78608363bbdd9a8b6c
#
_entry.id   7a0c467deb138d78608363bbdd9a8b6c
#
_cell.length_a   1.000
_cell.length_b   1.000
_cell.length_c   1.000
_cell.angle_alpha   90.00
_cell.angle_beta   90.00
_cell.angle_gamma   90.00
#
_symmetry.space_group_name_H-M   'P 1'
#
loop_
_entity.id
_entity.type
_entity.pdbx_description
1 polymer ?
#
loop_
_entity_poly.entity_id
_entity_poly.type
_entity_poly.pdbx_seq_one_letter_code
_entity_poly.pdbx_strand_id
1 'polypeptide(L)'
;SRRPITEMMQKLVTICNELGINQLQEKFPYEISGGQKQRVAVARAIISNPEILLADEPTGALDSKSSAALLDVFDDINDRGQTILMVTHSTSAASRAKRVLFIKDGILYNQIFRGDKTERQMFQEISDTLTVMASEVNQGA
;
A
#
# COMPACT_ATOMS: atom_id res chain seq x y z
N SER A 1 -5.34 3.63 22.56
CA SER A 1 -6.65 4.01 23.06
C SER A 1 -7.74 3.80 22.02
N ARG A 2 -8.88 3.30 22.44
CA ARG A 2 -10.01 3.08 21.54
C ARG A 2 -10.76 4.39 21.33
N ARG A 3 -11.00 4.74 20.06
CA ARG A 3 -11.81 5.93 19.73
C ARG A 3 -13.31 5.64 19.96
N PRO A 4 -14.11 6.68 20.32
CA PRO A 4 -15.55 6.52 20.43
C PRO A 4 -16.19 5.99 19.15
N ILE A 5 -17.31 5.26 19.28
CA ILE A 5 -18.04 4.70 18.13
C ILE A 5 -18.45 5.78 17.13
N THR A 6 -18.90 6.94 17.61
CA THR A 6 -19.27 8.08 16.74
C THR A 6 -18.10 8.55 15.90
N GLU A 7 -16.90 8.62 16.47
CA GLU A 7 -15.69 9.00 15.74
C GLU A 7 -15.32 7.94 14.71
N MET A 8 -15.48 6.67 15.05
CA MET A 8 -15.26 5.57 14.11
C MET A 8 -16.24 5.61 12.94
N MET A 9 -17.50 5.90 13.20
CA MET A 9 -18.54 6.03 12.17
C MET A 9 -18.27 7.19 11.24
N GLN A 10 -17.85 8.34 11.77
CA GLN A 10 -17.47 9.50 10.96
C GLN A 10 -16.23 9.17 10.09
N LYS A 11 -15.26 8.49 10.66
CA LYS A 11 -14.07 8.05 9.93
C LYS A 11 -14.45 7.08 8.79
N LEU A 12 -15.36 6.15 9.06
CA LEU A 12 -15.86 5.22 8.04
C LEU A 12 -16.53 5.96 6.89
N VAL A 13 -17.45 6.87 7.18
CA VAL A 13 -18.16 7.66 6.16
C VAL A 13 -17.15 8.46 5.32
N THR A 14 -16.22 9.13 5.98
CA THR A 14 -15.17 9.90 5.29
C THR A 14 -14.34 9.00 4.37
N ILE A 15 -13.89 7.85 4.87
CA ILE A 15 -13.10 6.90 4.09
C ILE A 15 -13.91 6.36 2.90
N CYS A 16 -15.15 5.97 3.13
CA CYS A 16 -16.03 5.46 2.06
C CYS A 16 -16.24 6.50 0.97
N ASN A 17 -16.45 7.77 1.35
CA ASN A 17 -16.59 8.87 0.39
C ASN A 17 -15.34 9.05 -0.45
N GLU A 18 -14.18 9.04 0.18
CA GLU A 18 -12.89 9.25 -0.47
C GLU A 18 -12.48 8.09 -1.37
N LEU A 19 -12.77 6.88 -0.95
CA LEU A 19 -12.50 5.68 -1.74
C LEU A 19 -13.52 5.46 -2.85
N GLY A 20 -14.62 6.22 -2.87
CA GLY A 20 -15.69 6.08 -3.86
C GLY A 20 -16.44 4.76 -3.74
N ILE A 21 -16.57 4.22 -2.54
CA ILE A 21 -17.20 2.92 -2.30
C ILE A 21 -18.57 2.98 -1.64
N ASN A 22 -19.12 4.17 -1.39
CA ASN A 22 -20.42 4.34 -0.74
C ASN A 22 -21.53 3.55 -1.42
N GLN A 23 -21.54 3.57 -2.76
CA GLN A 23 -22.52 2.84 -3.54
C GLN A 23 -22.22 1.34 -3.60
N LEU A 24 -20.99 0.93 -3.31
CA LEU A 24 -20.56 -0.46 -3.36
C LEU A 24 -21.02 -1.26 -2.14
N GLN A 25 -21.36 -0.58 -1.04
CA GLN A 25 -21.87 -1.23 0.18
C GLN A 25 -23.17 -1.98 -0.06
N GLU A 26 -23.97 -1.54 -1.03
CA GLU A 26 -25.25 -2.16 -1.40
C GLU A 26 -25.11 -3.22 -2.48
N LYS A 27 -23.94 -3.35 -3.10
CA LYS A 27 -23.70 -4.33 -4.15
C LYS A 27 -23.31 -5.69 -3.59
N PHE A 28 -23.75 -6.75 -4.27
CA PHE A 28 -23.29 -8.09 -3.97
C PHE A 28 -21.79 -8.23 -4.32
N PRO A 29 -21.03 -9.06 -3.57
CA PRO A 29 -19.59 -9.19 -3.78
C PRO A 29 -19.16 -9.50 -5.21
N TYR A 30 -19.96 -10.24 -5.97
CA TYR A 30 -19.65 -10.60 -7.36
C TYR A 30 -19.81 -9.44 -8.35
N GLU A 31 -20.45 -8.36 -7.97
CA GLU A 31 -20.60 -7.14 -8.79
C GLU A 31 -19.45 -6.15 -8.61
N ILE A 32 -18.56 -6.42 -7.67
CA ILE A 32 -17.46 -5.53 -7.31
C ILE A 32 -16.23 -5.92 -8.13
N SER A 33 -15.61 -4.96 -8.83
CA SER A 33 -14.36 -5.19 -9.56
C SER A 33 -13.19 -5.52 -8.61
N GLY A 34 -12.09 -6.10 -9.13
CA GLY A 34 -10.91 -6.41 -8.35
C GLY A 34 -10.37 -5.22 -7.57
N GLY A 35 -10.23 -4.06 -8.21
CA GLY A 35 -9.77 -2.83 -7.57
C GLY A 35 -10.74 -2.32 -6.51
N GLN A 36 -12.05 -2.43 -6.77
CA GLN A 36 -13.08 -2.07 -5.79
C GLN A 36 -13.06 -3.00 -4.58
N LYS A 37 -12.85 -4.31 -4.80
CA LYS A 37 -12.69 -5.27 -3.70
C LYS A 37 -11.52 -4.90 -2.78
N GLN A 38 -10.40 -4.51 -3.35
CA GLN A 38 -9.23 -4.07 -2.57
C GLN A 38 -9.54 -2.81 -1.77
N ARG A 39 -10.23 -1.84 -2.36
CA ARG A 39 -10.65 -0.62 -1.65
C ARG A 39 -11.60 -0.92 -0.49
N VAL A 40 -12.56 -1.82 -0.69
CA VAL A 40 -13.47 -2.27 0.39
C VAL A 40 -12.67 -2.95 1.51
N ALA A 41 -11.70 -3.79 1.17
CA ALA A 41 -10.85 -4.45 2.15
C ALA A 41 -10.04 -3.42 2.97
N VAL A 42 -9.49 -2.41 2.32
CA VAL A 42 -8.77 -1.31 2.99
C VAL A 42 -9.70 -0.56 3.95
N ALA A 43 -10.90 -0.21 3.49
CA ALA A 43 -11.89 0.47 4.34
C ALA A 43 -12.23 -0.35 5.58
N ARG A 44 -12.46 -1.66 5.42
CA ARG A 44 -12.72 -2.57 6.55
C ARG A 44 -11.58 -2.60 7.55
N ALA A 45 -10.35 -2.67 7.06
CA ALA A 45 -9.17 -2.69 7.91
C ALA A 45 -9.03 -1.40 8.72
N ILE A 46 -9.35 -0.25 8.13
CA ILE A 46 -9.19 1.05 8.77
C ILE A 46 -10.27 1.34 9.80
N ILE A 47 -11.48 0.77 9.66
CA ILE A 47 -12.58 0.97 10.61
C ILE A 47 -12.15 0.66 12.05
N SER A 48 -11.34 -0.37 12.25
CA SER A 48 -10.85 -0.74 13.58
C SER A 48 -9.80 0.23 14.13
N ASN A 49 -9.42 1.22 13.37
CA ASN A 49 -8.40 2.22 13.73
C ASN A 49 -7.08 1.57 14.16
N PRO A 50 -6.46 0.74 13.30
CA PRO A 50 -5.23 0.04 13.65
C PRO A 50 -4.04 0.98 13.75
N GLU A 51 -3.05 0.62 14.52
CA GLU A 51 -1.79 1.36 14.57
C GLU A 51 -0.99 1.15 13.28
N ILE A 52 -1.06 -0.05 12.71
CA ILE A 52 -0.39 -0.41 11.46
C ILE A 52 -1.39 -1.12 10.55
N LEU A 53 -1.48 -0.67 9.30
CA LEU A 53 -2.22 -1.36 8.25
C LEU A 53 -1.22 -2.24 7.49
N LEU A 54 -1.48 -3.54 7.43
CA LEU A 54 -0.65 -4.49 6.68
C LEU A 54 -1.26 -4.73 5.31
N ALA A 55 -0.47 -4.57 4.26
CA ALA A 55 -0.87 -4.81 2.89
C ALA A 55 0.13 -5.77 2.21
N ASP A 56 -0.32 -6.99 1.93
CA ASP A 56 0.50 -8.03 1.30
C ASP A 56 0.14 -8.13 -0.18
N GLU A 57 1.07 -7.71 -1.04
CA GLU A 57 0.90 -7.68 -2.51
C GLU A 57 -0.43 -7.08 -2.94
N PRO A 58 -0.80 -5.88 -2.48
CA PRO A 58 -2.16 -5.36 -2.68
C PRO A 58 -2.51 -5.08 -4.13
N THR A 59 -1.52 -4.91 -5.01
CA THR A 59 -1.71 -4.64 -6.44
C THR A 59 -1.49 -5.86 -7.33
N GLY A 60 -1.18 -7.02 -6.75
CA GLY A 60 -0.71 -8.20 -7.49
C GLY A 60 -1.68 -8.74 -8.53
N ALA A 61 -2.99 -8.61 -8.32
CA ALA A 61 -4.02 -9.10 -9.24
C ALA A 61 -4.68 -7.98 -10.04
N LEU A 62 -4.16 -6.75 -9.97
CA LEU A 62 -4.77 -5.56 -10.58
C LEU A 62 -4.03 -5.13 -11.85
N ASP A 63 -4.76 -4.55 -12.80
CA ASP A 63 -4.16 -3.85 -13.93
C ASP A 63 -3.47 -2.54 -13.47
N SER A 64 -2.73 -1.90 -14.37
CA SER A 64 -1.96 -0.70 -14.05
C SER A 64 -2.82 0.46 -13.56
N LYS A 65 -4.00 0.65 -14.15
CA LYS A 65 -4.92 1.72 -13.77
C LYS A 65 -5.50 1.49 -12.37
N SER A 66 -5.96 0.29 -12.11
CA SER A 66 -6.51 -0.09 -10.79
C SER A 66 -5.43 -0.08 -9.72
N SER A 67 -4.22 -0.50 -10.05
CA SER A 67 -3.07 -0.44 -9.14
C SER A 67 -2.76 0.99 -8.75
N ALA A 68 -2.68 1.90 -9.71
CA ALA A 68 -2.42 3.32 -9.44
C ALA A 68 -3.51 3.92 -8.55
N ALA A 69 -4.77 3.62 -8.83
CA ALA A 69 -5.89 4.10 -8.01
C ALA A 69 -5.81 3.60 -6.57
N LEU A 70 -5.46 2.33 -6.37
CA LEU A 70 -5.31 1.77 -5.02
C LEU A 70 -4.13 2.40 -4.28
N LEU A 71 -3.01 2.61 -4.96
CA LEU A 71 -1.83 3.26 -4.37
C LEU A 71 -2.11 4.71 -3.99
N ASP A 72 -2.91 5.43 -4.77
CA ASP A 72 -3.38 6.78 -4.42
C ASP A 72 -4.18 6.75 -3.11
N VAL A 73 -5.02 5.73 -2.91
CA VAL A 73 -5.76 5.52 -1.66
C VAL A 73 -4.79 5.32 -0.49
N PHE A 74 -3.77 4.48 -0.65
CA PHE A 74 -2.76 4.28 0.40
C PHE A 74 -2.01 5.57 0.73
N ASP A 75 -1.67 6.37 -0.28
CA ASP A 75 -1.01 7.65 -0.06
C ASP A 75 -1.89 8.60 0.77
N ASP A 76 -3.18 8.70 0.42
CA ASP A 76 -4.13 9.54 1.17
C ASP A 76 -4.26 9.11 2.61
N ILE A 77 -4.38 7.82 2.85
CA ILE A 77 -4.52 7.25 4.21
C ILE A 77 -3.25 7.51 5.02
N ASN A 78 -2.09 7.30 4.40
CA ASN A 78 -0.81 7.55 5.05
C ASN A 78 -0.64 9.02 5.39
N ASP A 79 -1.00 9.93 4.49
CA ASP A 79 -0.91 11.37 4.71
C ASP A 79 -1.82 11.85 5.86
N ARG A 80 -2.85 11.08 6.20
CA ARG A 80 -3.75 11.33 7.33
C ARG A 80 -3.24 10.74 8.63
N GLY A 81 -2.07 10.14 8.63
CA GLY A 81 -1.42 9.63 9.83
C GLY A 81 -1.48 8.11 10.01
N GLN A 82 -2.03 7.35 9.06
CA GLN A 82 -2.03 5.90 9.13
C GLN A 82 -0.67 5.35 8.70
N THR A 83 -0.03 4.59 9.58
CA THR A 83 1.16 3.83 9.23
C THR A 83 0.77 2.62 8.39
N ILE A 84 1.41 2.44 7.24
CA ILE A 84 1.15 1.33 6.33
C ILE A 84 2.45 0.56 6.12
N LEU A 85 2.39 -0.75 6.32
CA LEU A 85 3.46 -1.67 5.95
C LEU A 85 2.98 -2.50 4.77
N MET A 86 3.63 -2.29 3.63
CA MET A 86 3.31 -3.01 2.39
C MET A 86 4.42 -3.99 2.06
N VAL A 87 4.04 -5.22 1.76
CA VAL A 87 4.95 -6.23 1.18
C VAL A 87 4.64 -6.33 -0.30
N THR A 88 5.64 -6.14 -1.15
CA THR A 88 5.43 -6.18 -2.60
C THR A 88 6.70 -6.57 -3.35
N HIS A 89 6.51 -7.20 -4.51
CA HIS A 89 7.56 -7.41 -5.52
C HIS A 89 7.48 -6.37 -6.65
N SER A 90 6.50 -5.46 -6.57
CA SER A 90 6.32 -4.41 -7.58
C SER A 90 7.19 -3.19 -7.26
N THR A 91 8.15 -2.89 -8.13
CA THR A 91 8.97 -1.69 -8.01
C THR A 91 8.11 -0.41 -8.10
N SER A 92 7.09 -0.42 -8.95
CA SER A 92 6.16 0.71 -9.07
C SER A 92 5.41 0.97 -7.76
N ALA A 93 4.90 -0.09 -7.11
CA ALA A 93 4.24 0.05 -5.82
C ALA A 93 5.21 0.56 -4.75
N ALA A 94 6.40 -0.03 -4.67
CA ALA A 94 7.43 0.36 -3.70
C ALA A 94 7.89 1.80 -3.89
N SER A 95 7.92 2.31 -5.12
CA SER A 95 8.35 3.69 -5.41
C SER A 95 7.44 4.77 -4.83
N ARG A 96 6.23 4.39 -4.40
CA ARG A 96 5.27 5.28 -3.74
C ARG A 96 5.53 5.42 -2.24
N ALA A 97 6.34 4.55 -1.66
CA ALA A 97 6.59 4.53 -0.22
C ALA A 97 7.53 5.65 0.23
N LYS A 98 7.40 6.04 1.48
CA LYS A 98 8.32 6.99 2.13
C LYS A 98 9.61 6.32 2.56
N ARG A 99 9.57 5.02 2.81
CA ARG A 99 10.73 4.22 3.20
C ARG A 99 10.59 2.83 2.58
N VAL A 100 11.66 2.33 1.99
CA VAL A 100 11.69 1.00 1.39
C VAL A 100 12.75 0.17 2.09
N LEU A 101 12.35 -1.01 2.55
CA LEU A 101 13.23 -1.98 3.19
C LEU A 101 13.44 -3.15 2.23
N PHE A 102 14.69 -3.52 2.03
CA PHE A 102 15.05 -4.69 1.22
C PHE A 102 15.41 -5.84 2.15
N ILE A 103 14.66 -6.92 2.04
CA ILE A 103 14.84 -8.12 2.86
C ILE A 103 15.41 -9.23 1.97
N LYS A 104 16.47 -9.84 2.43
CA LYS A 104 17.10 -10.98 1.75
C LYS A 104 17.45 -12.04 2.79
N ASP A 105 16.96 -13.25 2.57
CA ASP A 105 17.19 -14.37 3.50
C ASP A 105 16.82 -14.05 4.95
N GLY A 106 15.71 -13.34 5.13
CA GLY A 106 15.20 -12.94 6.45
C GLY A 106 15.96 -11.81 7.12
N ILE A 107 16.90 -11.19 6.45
CA ILE A 107 17.75 -10.14 7.00
C ILE A 107 17.55 -8.84 6.22
N LEU A 108 17.58 -7.71 6.93
CA LEU A 108 17.56 -6.39 6.29
C LEU A 108 18.86 -6.19 5.51
N TYR A 109 18.73 -6.17 4.18
CA TYR A 109 19.84 -5.98 3.26
C TYR A 109 20.18 -4.51 3.07
N ASN A 110 19.19 -3.68 2.83
CA ASN A 110 19.35 -2.25 2.58
C ASN A 110 18.04 -1.52 2.85
N GLN A 111 18.11 -0.20 2.93
CA GLN A 111 16.93 0.64 3.05
C GLN A 111 17.13 1.96 2.28
N ILE A 112 16.02 2.48 1.77
CA ILE A 112 15.98 3.75 1.05
C ILE A 112 14.93 4.63 1.69
N PHE A 113 15.29 5.87 2.01
CA PHE A 113 14.36 6.90 2.46
C PHE A 113 14.03 7.80 1.27
N ARG A 114 12.74 8.11 1.09
CA ARG A 114 12.31 8.97 0.00
C ARG A 114 12.88 10.39 0.13
N GLY A 115 12.72 11.02 1.28
CA GLY A 115 13.09 12.43 1.42
C GLY A 115 12.38 13.29 0.36
N ASP A 116 13.15 14.08 -0.38
CA ASP A 116 12.63 14.95 -1.44
C ASP A 116 12.64 14.30 -2.84
N LYS A 117 12.90 13.01 -2.91
CA LYS A 117 12.93 12.29 -4.20
C LYS A 117 11.55 12.18 -4.81
N THR A 118 11.50 12.27 -6.14
CA THR A 118 10.29 11.98 -6.91
C THR A 118 10.04 10.47 -6.95
N GLU A 119 8.83 10.06 -7.31
CA GLU A 119 8.49 8.67 -7.54
C GLU A 119 9.44 8.02 -8.56
N ARG A 120 9.76 8.75 -9.63
CA ARG A 120 10.69 8.27 -10.68
C ARG A 120 12.11 8.04 -10.13
N GLN A 121 12.60 8.94 -9.28
CA GLN A 121 13.90 8.77 -8.65
C GLN A 121 13.90 7.58 -7.70
N MET A 122 12.83 7.40 -6.93
CA MET A 122 12.65 6.23 -6.07
C MET A 122 12.64 4.93 -6.88
N PHE A 123 11.88 4.91 -7.98
CA PHE A 123 11.82 3.76 -8.88
C PHE A 123 13.20 3.35 -9.37
N GLN A 124 13.99 4.32 -9.81
CA GLN A 124 15.34 4.06 -10.32
C GLN A 124 16.26 3.53 -9.22
N GLU A 125 16.23 4.13 -8.04
CA GLU A 125 17.08 3.72 -6.93
C GLU A 125 16.70 2.32 -6.42
N ILE A 126 15.41 1.99 -6.37
CA ILE A 126 14.92 0.66 -6.02
C ILE A 126 15.39 -0.36 -7.06
N SER A 127 15.24 -0.04 -8.35
CA SER A 127 15.64 -0.92 -9.45
C SER A 127 17.15 -1.21 -9.40
N ASP A 128 17.97 -0.19 -9.15
CA ASP A 128 19.40 -0.34 -9.03
C ASP A 128 19.76 -1.25 -7.84
N THR A 129 19.12 -1.07 -6.71
CA THR A 129 19.34 -1.89 -5.52
C THR A 129 18.98 -3.36 -5.77
N LEU A 130 17.85 -3.61 -6.42
CA LEU A 130 17.42 -4.97 -6.76
C LEU A 130 18.41 -5.65 -7.71
N THR A 131 18.97 -4.90 -8.65
CA THR A 131 19.99 -5.41 -9.57
C THR A 131 21.24 -5.84 -8.82
N VAL A 132 21.71 -5.04 -7.88
CA VAL A 132 22.87 -5.37 -7.04
C VAL A 132 22.59 -6.60 -6.18
N MET A 133 21.42 -6.67 -5.54
CA MET A 133 20.99 -7.84 -4.75
C MET A 133 21.03 -9.13 -5.57
N ALA A 134 20.52 -9.08 -6.79
CA ALA A 134 20.48 -10.25 -7.67
C ALA A 134 21.90 -10.69 -8.10
N SER A 135 22.80 -9.75 -8.37
CA SER A 135 24.17 -10.06 -8.77
C SER A 135 24.96 -10.70 -7.63
N GLU A 136 24.73 -10.30 -6.38
CA GLU A 136 25.39 -10.90 -5.23
C GLU A 136 24.97 -12.35 -5.01
N VAL A 137 23.69 -12.69 -5.27
CA VAL A 137 23.22 -14.07 -5.21
C VAL A 137 23.99 -14.95 -6.19
N ASN A 138 24.25 -14.45 -7.38
CA ASN A 138 24.98 -15.21 -8.42
C ASN A 138 26.48 -15.39 -8.11
N GLN A 139 27.05 -14.53 -7.28
CA GLN A 139 28.46 -14.62 -6.89
C GLN A 139 28.69 -15.50 -5.67
N GLY A 140 27.66 -15.76 -4.88
CA GLY A 140 27.73 -16.59 -3.68
C GLY A 140 27.44 -18.07 -3.91
N ALA A 141 27.24 -18.49 -5.16
CA ALA A 141 26.95 -19.88 -5.49
C ALA A 141 28.23 -20.68 -5.79
#